data_f055c9a5e3dd997b9397d6eac0e1a0a2
#
_entry.id   f055c9a5e3dd997b9397d6eac0e1a0a2
#
_cell.length_a   1.000
_cell.length_b   1.000
_cell.length_c   1.000
_cell.angle_alpha   90.00
_cell.angle_beta   90.00
_cell.angle_gamma   90.00
#
_symmetry.space_group_name_H-M   'P 1'
#
loop_
_entity.id
_entity.type
_entity.pdbx_description
1 polymer ?
#
loop_
_entity_poly.entity_id
_entity_poly.type
_entity_poly.pdbx_seq_one_letter_code
_entity_poly.pdbx_strand_id
1 'polypeptide(L)'
;ALLTNGETTILNPGHSNDDKAAIEIITALGADVVVREEQVIVNSFGLSPRSSEINCGESGLAVRMFTPIIALCDKEITINGEGSLLSRPIGFFEEVLPQLGVSIKSNEGKLPMTIQGPLQPKNIEVSGSLSSQFLTGLLFAYSAAPNPILTEADEMMNNNLSETVCIKVHDLKSKPYIDLTLDVMKKFGMDLHLTNKDHETFCFYRETGVERNSGGIVYMVEGDWSGAAFLLVAGAVAGGITVAGLDVFSTQADKAILQALMDCGTNISIEEKQIVINTALGNHGKAFHFNATDCPDLFPPLVALAAYCNGTTVIEGVSRLQHKESNRAITLQEEFAKMGVEIILQDDLMMIKGGEGLKGANVFSHHDHRI
;
A
#
# COMPACT_ATOMS: atom_id res chain seq x y z
N ALA A 1 -13.38 -7.81 2.50
CA ALA A 1 -13.96 -9.16 2.61
C ALA A 1 -14.04 -9.64 4.08
N LEU A 2 -12.92 -9.70 4.85
CA LEU A 2 -12.95 -10.15 6.27
C LEU A 2 -13.94 -9.36 7.14
N LEU A 3 -14.03 -8.05 6.92
CA LEU A 3 -14.82 -7.12 7.74
C LEU A 3 -16.25 -6.92 7.25
N THR A 4 -16.66 -7.63 6.21
CA THR A 4 -18.03 -7.61 5.66
C THR A 4 -18.79 -8.88 6.08
N ASN A 5 -20.12 -8.83 6.06
CA ASN A 5 -20.96 -10.00 6.33
C ASN A 5 -21.34 -10.70 5.04
N GLY A 6 -21.12 -12.01 4.97
CA GLY A 6 -21.50 -12.86 3.85
C GLY A 6 -20.36 -13.18 2.89
N GLU A 7 -20.72 -13.55 1.68
CA GLU A 7 -19.78 -14.01 0.65
C GLU A 7 -19.21 -12.86 -0.18
N THR A 8 -17.92 -12.87 -0.39
CA THR A 8 -17.19 -12.00 -1.31
C THR A 8 -16.46 -12.88 -2.33
N THR A 9 -16.66 -12.65 -3.62
CA THR A 9 -15.87 -13.23 -4.70
C THR A 9 -14.86 -12.22 -5.21
N ILE A 10 -13.57 -12.51 -5.05
CA ILE A 10 -12.46 -11.72 -5.56
C ILE A 10 -12.00 -12.38 -6.86
N LEU A 11 -12.12 -11.67 -7.98
CA LEU A 11 -11.69 -12.10 -9.31
C LEU A 11 -10.29 -11.54 -9.61
N ASN A 12 -9.53 -12.26 -10.42
CA ASN A 12 -8.14 -11.91 -10.76
C ASN A 12 -7.25 -11.69 -9.53
N PRO A 13 -7.22 -12.64 -8.56
CA PRO A 13 -6.40 -12.50 -7.36
C PRO A 13 -4.92 -12.54 -7.69
N GLY A 14 -4.09 -11.88 -6.85
CA GLY A 14 -2.65 -12.06 -6.87
C GLY A 14 -2.24 -13.45 -6.38
N HIS A 15 -1.01 -13.86 -6.72
CA HIS A 15 -0.45 -15.16 -6.35
C HIS A 15 0.91 -15.03 -5.65
N SER A 16 1.27 -13.84 -5.21
CA SER A 16 2.50 -13.57 -4.48
C SER A 16 2.51 -14.22 -3.09
N ASN A 17 3.64 -14.23 -2.43
CA ASN A 17 3.70 -14.68 -1.04
C ASN A 17 2.93 -13.75 -0.11
N ASP A 18 2.86 -12.45 -0.43
CA ASP A 18 2.07 -11.47 0.32
C ASP A 18 0.57 -11.77 0.24
N ASP A 19 0.07 -12.18 -0.97
CA ASP A 19 -1.33 -12.59 -1.13
C ASP A 19 -1.65 -13.85 -0.33
N LYS A 20 -0.74 -14.83 -0.32
CA LYS A 20 -0.88 -16.05 0.49
C LYS A 20 -0.91 -15.74 1.98
N ALA A 21 0.02 -14.89 2.46
CA ALA A 21 0.05 -14.45 3.85
C ALA A 21 -1.27 -13.74 4.22
N ALA A 22 -1.81 -12.87 3.36
CA ALA A 22 -3.08 -12.21 3.60
C ALA A 22 -4.24 -13.21 3.71
N ILE A 23 -4.28 -14.26 2.86
CA ILE A 23 -5.29 -15.32 2.92
C ILE A 23 -5.17 -16.11 4.23
N GLU A 24 -3.97 -16.46 4.65
CA GLU A 24 -3.73 -17.15 5.91
C GLU A 24 -4.17 -16.29 7.11
N ILE A 25 -3.84 -15.00 7.11
CA ILE A 25 -4.24 -14.04 8.14
C ILE A 25 -5.77 -13.97 8.26
N ILE A 26 -6.50 -13.74 7.16
CA ILE A 26 -7.96 -13.62 7.24
C ILE A 26 -8.62 -14.94 7.65
N THR A 27 -8.02 -16.08 7.28
CA THR A 27 -8.49 -17.42 7.71
C THR A 27 -8.27 -17.59 9.22
N ALA A 28 -7.12 -17.23 9.74
CA ALA A 28 -6.82 -17.25 11.18
C ALA A 28 -7.74 -16.30 11.97
N LEU A 29 -8.14 -15.18 11.36
CA LEU A 29 -9.07 -14.19 11.94
C LEU A 29 -10.56 -14.58 11.79
N GLY A 30 -10.87 -15.71 11.19
CA GLY A 30 -12.22 -16.31 11.23
C GLY A 30 -12.95 -16.40 9.90
N ALA A 31 -12.39 -15.96 8.79
CA ALA A 31 -13.00 -16.14 7.48
C ALA A 31 -12.85 -17.57 6.97
N ASP A 32 -13.86 -18.05 6.22
CA ASP A 32 -13.75 -19.27 5.43
C ASP A 32 -13.35 -18.89 4.01
N VAL A 33 -12.20 -19.42 3.55
CA VAL A 33 -11.61 -19.02 2.28
C VAL A 33 -11.48 -20.22 1.33
N VAL A 34 -11.93 -20.06 0.11
CA VAL A 34 -11.75 -21.01 -0.98
C VAL A 34 -10.95 -20.36 -2.08
N VAL A 35 -9.73 -20.87 -2.31
CA VAL A 35 -8.83 -20.38 -3.36
C VAL A 35 -9.01 -21.23 -4.62
N ARG A 36 -9.22 -20.56 -5.76
CA ARG A 36 -9.25 -21.13 -7.10
C ARG A 36 -8.29 -20.37 -7.99
N GLU A 37 -7.99 -20.88 -9.17
CA GLU A 37 -7.00 -20.30 -10.08
C GLU A 37 -7.28 -18.82 -10.42
N GLU A 38 -8.53 -18.49 -10.74
CA GLU A 38 -8.92 -17.15 -11.17
C GLU A 38 -9.77 -16.38 -10.14
N GLN A 39 -10.03 -16.98 -8.98
CA GLN A 39 -10.85 -16.32 -7.96
C GLN A 39 -10.57 -16.82 -6.55
N VAL A 40 -10.78 -15.93 -5.59
CA VAL A 40 -10.82 -16.26 -4.17
C VAL A 40 -12.21 -15.94 -3.63
N ILE A 41 -12.85 -16.93 -3.00
CA ILE A 41 -14.15 -16.78 -2.35
C ILE A 41 -13.89 -16.67 -0.84
N VAL A 42 -14.34 -15.58 -0.25
CA VAL A 42 -14.21 -15.31 1.18
C VAL A 42 -15.60 -15.23 1.78
N ASN A 43 -15.91 -16.12 2.72
CA ASN A 43 -17.14 -16.03 3.50
C ASN A 43 -16.80 -15.62 4.93
N SER A 44 -17.34 -14.50 5.38
CA SER A 44 -17.02 -13.92 6.68
C SER A 44 -18.27 -13.37 7.37
N PHE A 45 -18.27 -13.42 8.69
CA PHE A 45 -19.26 -12.79 9.55
C PHE A 45 -18.59 -11.84 10.57
N GLY A 46 -17.48 -11.22 10.14
CA GLY A 46 -16.64 -10.36 10.95
C GLY A 46 -15.51 -11.12 11.64
N LEU A 47 -14.87 -10.47 12.59
CA LEU A 47 -13.70 -11.01 13.29
C LEU A 47 -14.11 -12.06 14.32
N SER A 48 -13.58 -13.27 14.16
CA SER A 48 -13.73 -14.39 15.07
C SER A 48 -12.43 -15.23 15.11
N PRO A 49 -11.37 -14.72 15.79
CA PRO A 49 -10.06 -15.32 15.74
C PRO A 49 -10.05 -16.80 16.13
N ARG A 50 -9.51 -17.64 15.26
CA ARG A 50 -9.30 -19.10 15.42
C ARG A 50 -7.91 -19.42 15.93
N SER A 51 -6.98 -18.45 15.87
CA SER A 51 -5.61 -18.56 16.33
C SER A 51 -5.23 -17.35 17.19
N SER A 52 -4.37 -17.56 18.16
CA SER A 52 -3.71 -16.50 18.93
C SER A 52 -2.38 -16.06 18.31
N GLU A 53 -1.99 -16.65 17.19
CA GLU A 53 -0.79 -16.31 16.45
C GLU A 53 -1.11 -16.08 14.97
N ILE A 54 -0.50 -15.04 14.40
CA ILE A 54 -0.61 -14.63 13.01
C ILE A 54 0.77 -14.39 12.46
N ASN A 55 1.05 -14.90 11.27
CA ASN A 55 2.31 -14.67 10.56
C ASN A 55 2.05 -13.81 9.31
N CYS A 56 2.75 -12.68 9.22
CA CYS A 56 2.68 -11.78 8.07
C CYS A 56 3.69 -12.14 6.96
N GLY A 57 4.46 -13.21 7.11
CA GLY A 57 5.56 -13.53 6.20
C GLY A 57 6.55 -12.37 6.12
N GLU A 58 6.94 -11.96 4.93
CA GLU A 58 7.78 -10.79 4.70
C GLU A 58 6.97 -9.52 4.35
N SER A 59 5.62 -9.59 4.40
CA SER A 59 4.73 -8.53 3.95
C SER A 59 4.66 -7.34 4.91
N GLY A 60 5.32 -6.25 4.54
CA GLY A 60 5.20 -4.98 5.26
C GLY A 60 3.80 -4.37 5.19
N LEU A 61 3.06 -4.62 4.11
CA LEU A 61 1.66 -4.20 3.97
C LEU A 61 0.77 -4.98 4.95
N ALA A 62 0.93 -6.29 5.01
CA ALA A 62 0.11 -7.13 5.89
C ALA A 62 0.23 -6.70 7.35
N VAL A 63 1.44 -6.57 7.89
CA VAL A 63 1.61 -6.17 9.29
C VAL A 63 0.99 -4.79 9.57
N ARG A 64 1.18 -3.82 8.66
CA ARG A 64 0.70 -2.45 8.87
C ARG A 64 -0.81 -2.32 8.75
N MET A 65 -1.41 -3.05 7.83
CA MET A 65 -2.85 -3.01 7.59
C MET A 65 -3.63 -3.87 8.60
N PHE A 66 -3.17 -5.10 8.89
CA PHE A 66 -3.91 -6.00 9.77
C PHE A 66 -3.75 -5.70 11.25
N THR A 67 -2.69 -5.03 11.70
CA THR A 67 -2.49 -4.69 13.11
C THR A 67 -3.67 -3.92 13.73
N PRO A 68 -4.18 -2.81 13.15
CA PRO A 68 -5.36 -2.13 13.70
C PRO A 68 -6.65 -2.95 13.56
N ILE A 69 -6.76 -3.80 12.54
CA ILE A 69 -7.89 -4.71 12.37
C ILE A 69 -7.90 -5.77 13.49
N ILE A 70 -6.74 -6.38 13.78
CA ILE A 70 -6.57 -7.34 14.87
C ILE A 70 -6.89 -6.70 16.23
N ALA A 71 -6.53 -5.42 16.38
CA ALA A 71 -6.81 -4.66 17.61
C ALA A 71 -8.32 -4.49 17.90
N LEU A 72 -9.20 -4.79 16.95
CA LEU A 72 -10.66 -4.86 17.22
C LEU A 72 -11.05 -6.09 18.08
N CYS A 73 -10.18 -7.09 18.20
CA CYS A 73 -10.44 -8.29 18.99
C CYS A 73 -10.12 -8.04 20.48
N ASP A 74 -10.90 -8.63 21.37
CA ASP A 74 -10.67 -8.64 22.81
C ASP A 74 -9.61 -9.65 23.26
N LYS A 75 -9.29 -10.62 22.39
CA LYS A 75 -8.28 -11.65 22.64
C LYS A 75 -6.88 -11.12 22.38
N GLU A 76 -5.92 -11.62 23.17
CA GLU A 76 -4.52 -11.39 22.91
C GLU A 76 -4.05 -12.19 21.68
N ILE A 77 -3.43 -11.50 20.72
CA ILE A 77 -2.93 -12.07 19.47
C ILE A 77 -1.48 -11.64 19.28
N THR A 78 -0.61 -12.61 18.99
CA THR A 78 0.79 -12.38 18.63
C THR A 78 0.93 -12.31 17.13
N ILE A 79 1.57 -11.25 16.64
CA ILE A 79 1.86 -11.03 15.22
C ILE A 79 3.34 -11.31 15.00
N ASN A 80 3.62 -12.27 14.14
CA ASN A 80 4.93 -12.71 13.71
C ASN A 80 5.20 -12.26 12.26
N GLY A 81 6.45 -12.33 11.84
CA GLY A 81 6.90 -12.11 10.48
C GLY A 81 8.20 -12.85 10.19
N GLU A 82 8.68 -12.70 8.96
CA GLU A 82 9.87 -13.41 8.47
C GLU A 82 10.82 -12.45 7.73
N GLY A 83 12.04 -12.91 7.47
CA GLY A 83 13.02 -12.24 6.62
C GLY A 83 13.28 -10.79 6.99
N SER A 84 13.23 -9.91 5.98
CA SER A 84 13.51 -8.49 6.13
C SER A 84 12.50 -7.77 7.02
N LEU A 85 11.28 -8.30 7.18
CA LEU A 85 10.22 -7.70 7.98
C LEU A 85 10.59 -7.61 9.47
N LEU A 86 11.36 -8.56 9.98
CA LEU A 86 11.80 -8.58 11.38
C LEU A 86 12.67 -7.39 11.77
N SER A 87 13.32 -6.75 10.81
CA SER A 87 14.16 -5.57 11.05
C SER A 87 13.42 -4.23 10.90
N ARG A 88 12.21 -4.24 10.32
CA ARG A 88 11.46 -3.02 10.01
C ARG A 88 10.79 -2.43 11.25
N PRO A 89 10.79 -1.08 11.40
CA PRO A 89 10.16 -0.43 12.52
C PRO A 89 8.63 -0.52 12.43
N ILE A 90 8.01 -0.84 13.56
CA ILE A 90 6.55 -0.85 13.76
C ILE A 90 6.12 0.03 14.95
N GLY A 91 7.04 0.84 15.49
CA GLY A 91 6.82 1.66 16.68
C GLY A 91 5.65 2.65 16.58
N PHE A 92 5.21 2.99 15.37
CA PHE A 92 3.99 3.78 15.15
C PHE A 92 2.79 3.21 15.92
N PHE A 93 2.66 1.90 15.99
CA PHE A 93 1.54 1.28 16.69
C PHE A 93 1.63 1.42 18.21
N GLU A 94 2.84 1.46 18.77
CA GLU A 94 3.06 1.70 20.21
C GLU A 94 2.68 3.11 20.64
N GLU A 95 2.70 4.08 19.71
CA GLU A 95 2.26 5.45 19.96
C GLU A 95 0.73 5.60 19.83
N VAL A 96 0.14 4.94 18.83
CA VAL A 96 -1.26 5.19 18.45
C VAL A 96 -2.23 4.24 19.15
N LEU A 97 -1.97 2.95 19.19
CA LEU A 97 -2.95 1.97 19.71
C LEU A 97 -3.28 2.13 21.19
N PRO A 98 -2.35 2.50 22.09
CA PRO A 98 -2.70 2.76 23.49
C PRO A 98 -3.69 3.91 23.68
N GLN A 99 -3.67 4.92 22.82
CA GLN A 99 -4.65 6.02 22.85
C GLN A 99 -6.07 5.53 22.55
N LEU A 100 -6.19 4.41 21.85
CA LEU A 100 -7.44 3.76 21.46
C LEU A 100 -7.85 2.61 22.42
N GLY A 101 -7.19 2.51 23.58
CA GLY A 101 -7.51 1.51 24.61
C GLY A 101 -6.91 0.13 24.36
N VAL A 102 -5.98 -0.01 23.43
CA VAL A 102 -5.36 -1.29 23.05
C VAL A 102 -4.05 -1.49 23.80
N SER A 103 -3.84 -2.69 24.36
CA SER A 103 -2.54 -3.10 24.90
C SER A 103 -1.67 -3.62 23.77
N ILE A 104 -0.43 -3.14 23.72
CA ILE A 104 0.56 -3.57 22.74
C ILE A 104 1.92 -3.75 23.41
N LYS A 105 2.62 -4.82 23.02
CA LYS A 105 4.03 -5.08 23.38
C LYS A 105 4.77 -5.55 22.14
N SER A 106 5.88 -4.92 21.82
CA SER A 106 6.74 -5.30 20.71
C SER A 106 8.14 -5.69 21.20
N ASN A 107 8.93 -6.19 20.28
CA ASN A 107 10.36 -6.41 20.48
C ASN A 107 11.14 -5.16 20.08
N GLU A 108 11.26 -4.18 21.00
CA GLU A 108 11.97 -2.91 20.75
C GLU A 108 11.46 -2.17 19.49
N GLY A 109 10.13 -2.04 19.34
CA GLY A 109 9.51 -1.42 18.16
C GLY A 109 9.56 -2.28 16.89
N LYS A 110 9.77 -3.60 17.02
CA LYS A 110 9.83 -4.58 15.91
C LYS A 110 8.97 -5.82 16.22
N LEU A 111 8.86 -6.71 15.23
CA LEU A 111 8.25 -8.03 15.42
C LEU A 111 9.15 -8.97 16.23
N PRO A 112 8.58 -9.95 16.96
CA PRO A 112 7.15 -10.17 17.15
C PRO A 112 6.51 -9.11 18.04
N MET A 113 5.20 -8.87 17.85
CA MET A 113 4.43 -8.00 18.71
C MET A 113 3.14 -8.68 19.17
N THR A 114 2.70 -8.37 20.38
CA THR A 114 1.48 -8.89 20.98
C THR A 114 0.47 -7.74 21.15
N ILE A 115 -0.76 -7.96 20.76
CA ILE A 115 -1.83 -6.96 20.77
C ILE A 115 -3.05 -7.53 21.47
N GLN A 116 -3.70 -6.70 22.29
CA GLN A 116 -4.98 -7.00 22.88
C GLN A 116 -5.87 -5.77 22.91
N GLY A 117 -7.02 -5.84 22.22
CA GLY A 117 -8.07 -4.83 22.20
C GLY A 117 -9.16 -5.06 23.25
N PRO A 118 -10.39 -4.61 23.00
CA PRO A 118 -10.88 -4.06 21.74
C PRO A 118 -10.53 -2.58 21.53
N LEU A 119 -10.12 -2.26 20.30
CA LEU A 119 -9.91 -0.88 19.86
C LEU A 119 -11.21 -0.09 19.96
N GLN A 120 -11.12 1.08 20.58
CA GLN A 120 -12.23 2.02 20.71
C GLN A 120 -11.91 3.29 19.93
N PRO A 121 -12.64 3.58 18.83
CA PRO A 121 -12.40 4.78 18.04
C PRO A 121 -12.59 6.06 18.88
N LYS A 122 -11.62 6.97 18.78
CA LYS A 122 -11.59 8.31 19.37
C LYS A 122 -10.98 9.29 18.40
N ASN A 123 -11.14 10.58 18.65
CA ASN A 123 -10.40 11.59 17.92
C ASN A 123 -8.91 11.44 18.21
N ILE A 124 -8.11 11.25 17.15
CA ILE A 124 -6.66 11.14 17.25
C ILE A 124 -5.97 11.97 16.18
N GLU A 125 -4.72 12.32 16.44
CA GLU A 125 -3.81 12.91 15.44
C GLU A 125 -2.65 11.95 15.18
N VAL A 126 -2.33 11.72 13.91
CA VAL A 126 -1.27 10.79 13.50
C VAL A 126 -0.37 11.41 12.43
N SER A 127 0.89 10.98 12.40
CA SER A 127 1.79 11.34 11.30
C SER A 127 1.63 10.37 10.14
N GLY A 128 1.42 10.90 8.93
CA GLY A 128 1.40 10.15 7.67
C GLY A 128 2.76 10.11 6.96
N SER A 129 3.82 10.63 7.59
CA SER A 129 5.13 10.79 6.95
C SER A 129 5.84 9.47 6.66
N LEU A 130 5.67 8.47 7.53
CA LEU A 130 6.37 7.19 7.43
C LEU A 130 5.78 6.29 6.34
N SER A 131 4.46 6.03 6.38
CA SER A 131 3.78 5.18 5.38
C SER A 131 2.28 5.36 5.45
N SER A 132 1.62 5.49 4.29
CA SER A 132 0.16 5.47 4.15
C SER A 132 -0.49 4.15 4.61
N GLN A 133 0.28 3.04 4.62
CA GLN A 133 -0.23 1.71 5.00
C GLN A 133 -0.69 1.64 6.46
N PHE A 134 -0.08 2.41 7.37
CA PHE A 134 -0.54 2.51 8.76
C PHE A 134 -1.93 3.16 8.84
N LEU A 135 -2.12 4.24 8.06
CA LEU A 135 -3.40 4.93 7.98
C LEU A 135 -4.46 4.02 7.36
N THR A 136 -4.15 3.30 6.28
CA THR A 136 -5.06 2.31 5.67
C THR A 136 -5.62 1.33 6.71
N GLY A 137 -4.76 0.76 7.56
CA GLY A 137 -5.19 -0.14 8.63
C GLY A 137 -6.13 0.52 9.64
N LEU A 138 -5.84 1.76 10.05
CA LEU A 138 -6.69 2.53 10.95
C LEU A 138 -8.05 2.87 10.32
N LEU A 139 -8.08 3.25 9.04
CA LEU A 139 -9.32 3.53 8.31
C LEU A 139 -10.24 2.30 8.30
N PHE A 140 -9.71 1.11 8.01
CA PHE A 140 -10.47 -0.14 8.09
C PHE A 140 -10.95 -0.43 9.50
N ALA A 141 -10.08 -0.28 10.51
CA ALA A 141 -10.45 -0.56 11.90
C ALA A 141 -11.54 0.37 12.41
N TYR A 142 -11.42 1.68 12.15
CA TYR A 142 -12.43 2.65 12.56
C TYR A 142 -13.78 2.42 11.88
N SER A 143 -13.75 2.09 10.57
CA SER A 143 -14.98 1.75 9.84
C SER A 143 -15.62 0.46 10.33
N ALA A 144 -14.83 -0.51 10.81
CA ALA A 144 -15.32 -1.82 11.24
C ALA A 144 -15.64 -1.90 12.74
N ALA A 145 -15.16 -0.95 13.54
CA ALA A 145 -15.38 -0.96 14.98
C ALA A 145 -16.88 -1.00 15.33
N PRO A 146 -17.29 -1.83 16.31
CA PRO A 146 -18.66 -1.83 16.76
C PRO A 146 -19.01 -0.44 17.33
N ASN A 147 -20.26 -0.01 17.10
CA ASN A 147 -20.77 1.18 17.76
C ASN A 147 -20.72 0.96 19.27
N PRO A 148 -20.26 1.93 20.09
CA PRO A 148 -20.50 1.85 21.51
C PRO A 148 -22.01 1.72 21.71
N ILE A 149 -22.40 0.80 22.56
CA ILE A 149 -23.80 0.69 23.00
C ILE A 149 -24.08 1.99 23.73
N LEU A 150 -24.85 2.89 23.11
CA LEU A 150 -25.40 4.05 23.81
C LEU A 150 -26.29 3.49 24.90
N THR A 151 -26.08 3.89 26.15
CA THR A 151 -27.01 3.58 27.23
C THR A 151 -28.27 4.41 27.01
N GLU A 152 -29.44 3.93 27.50
CA GLU A 152 -30.70 4.68 27.43
C GLU A 152 -30.56 6.11 28.00
N ALA A 153 -29.60 6.33 28.91
CA ALA A 153 -29.26 7.64 29.46
C ALA A 153 -28.57 8.55 28.41
N ASP A 154 -27.76 8.00 27.52
CA ASP A 154 -27.08 8.76 26.47
C ASP A 154 -28.06 9.15 25.35
N GLU A 155 -29.06 8.29 25.06
CA GLU A 155 -30.14 8.58 24.10
C GLU A 155 -31.06 9.71 24.60
N MET A 156 -31.29 9.80 25.90
CA MET A 156 -32.12 10.85 26.49
C MET A 156 -31.43 12.22 26.58
N MET A 157 -30.10 12.27 26.64
CA MET A 157 -29.36 13.54 26.72
C MET A 157 -28.97 14.13 25.35
N ASN A 158 -28.94 13.36 24.31
CA ASN A 158 -28.48 13.81 22.98
C ASN A 158 -29.58 13.75 21.92
N ASN A 159 -30.37 14.82 21.86
CA ASN A 159 -31.17 15.10 20.68
C ASN A 159 -30.25 15.36 19.48
N ASN A 160 -30.06 14.36 18.58
CA ASN A 160 -29.52 14.49 17.22
C ASN A 160 -28.01 14.75 17.02
N LEU A 161 -27.12 14.26 17.87
CA LEU A 161 -25.68 14.26 17.51
C LEU A 161 -25.19 12.82 17.31
N SER A 162 -25.08 12.42 16.02
CA SER A 162 -24.21 11.31 15.65
C SER A 162 -22.79 11.62 16.15
N GLU A 163 -22.26 10.84 17.09
CA GLU A 163 -20.88 11.03 17.53
C GLU A 163 -19.95 10.76 16.34
N THR A 164 -19.38 11.83 15.82
CA THR A 164 -18.37 11.78 14.77
C THR A 164 -17.00 11.63 15.41
N VAL A 165 -16.26 10.59 15.05
CA VAL A 165 -14.86 10.44 15.44
C VAL A 165 -13.97 10.62 14.23
N CYS A 166 -12.87 11.34 14.41
CA CYS A 166 -11.99 11.72 13.31
C CYS A 166 -10.55 11.31 13.57
N ILE A 167 -9.87 10.90 12.49
CA ILE A 167 -8.43 10.76 12.43
C ILE A 167 -7.89 11.98 11.69
N LYS A 168 -7.09 12.81 12.34
CA LYS A 168 -6.37 13.92 11.73
C LYS A 168 -4.96 13.47 11.38
N VAL A 169 -4.55 13.71 10.14
CA VAL A 169 -3.28 13.22 9.60
C VAL A 169 -2.39 14.40 9.23
N HIS A 170 -1.15 14.39 9.71
CA HIS A 170 -0.14 15.38 9.35
C HIS A 170 0.88 14.76 8.39
N ASP A 171 1.37 15.56 7.45
CA ASP A 171 2.44 15.19 6.51
C ASP A 171 2.18 13.88 5.72
N LEU A 172 0.93 13.63 5.32
CA LEU A 172 0.59 12.42 4.59
C LEU A 172 1.36 12.35 3.27
N LYS A 173 2.11 11.26 3.11
CA LYS A 173 2.78 10.85 1.87
C LYS A 173 2.03 9.69 1.21
N SER A 174 2.30 9.48 -0.08
CA SER A 174 1.64 8.41 -0.85
C SER A 174 0.11 8.54 -0.83
N LYS A 175 -0.40 9.74 -1.01
CA LYS A 175 -1.84 10.07 -1.03
C LYS A 175 -2.66 9.20 -1.97
N PRO A 176 -2.21 8.88 -3.21
CA PRO A 176 -2.98 8.02 -4.13
C PRO A 176 -3.28 6.62 -3.57
N TYR A 177 -2.43 6.09 -2.68
CA TYR A 177 -2.72 4.79 -2.03
C TYR A 177 -3.85 4.91 -0.98
N ILE A 178 -4.06 6.10 -0.42
CA ILE A 178 -5.23 6.34 0.43
C ILE A 178 -6.48 6.47 -0.44
N ASP A 179 -6.40 7.14 -1.60
CA ASP A 179 -7.51 7.17 -2.56
C ASP A 179 -7.92 5.76 -2.98
N LEU A 180 -6.94 4.89 -3.30
CA LEU A 180 -7.18 3.47 -3.59
C LEU A 180 -7.86 2.76 -2.41
N THR A 181 -7.41 3.02 -1.17
CA THR A 181 -8.03 2.46 0.04
C THR A 181 -9.50 2.88 0.15
N LEU A 182 -9.79 4.16 -0.06
CA LEU A 182 -11.14 4.70 0.02
C LEU A 182 -12.06 4.13 -1.07
N ASP A 183 -11.55 3.98 -2.29
CA ASP A 183 -12.28 3.36 -3.39
C ASP A 183 -12.64 1.90 -3.09
N VAL A 184 -11.71 1.13 -2.53
CA VAL A 184 -11.97 -0.23 -2.07
C VAL A 184 -12.99 -0.24 -0.93
N MET A 185 -12.83 0.60 0.08
CA MET A 185 -13.76 0.71 1.20
C MET A 185 -15.18 0.99 0.72
N LYS A 186 -15.34 1.94 -0.20
CA LYS A 186 -16.64 2.27 -0.80
C LYS A 186 -17.28 1.10 -1.54
N LYS A 187 -16.50 0.35 -2.34
CA LYS A 187 -16.97 -0.85 -3.05
C LYS A 187 -17.46 -1.95 -2.09
N PHE A 188 -16.92 -1.98 -0.87
CA PHE A 188 -17.33 -2.92 0.17
C PHE A 188 -18.39 -2.35 1.14
N GLY A 189 -18.97 -1.20 0.83
CA GLY A 189 -20.00 -0.56 1.69
C GLY A 189 -19.46 -0.07 3.04
N MET A 190 -18.17 0.23 3.10
CA MET A 190 -17.52 0.82 4.28
C MET A 190 -17.44 2.33 4.07
N ASP A 191 -18.59 3.02 4.21
CA ASP A 191 -18.66 4.45 3.92
C ASP A 191 -17.90 5.28 4.94
N LEU A 192 -17.12 6.21 4.40
CA LEU A 192 -16.45 7.28 5.12
C LEU A 192 -17.03 8.61 4.64
N HIS A 193 -17.43 9.46 5.55
CA HIS A 193 -17.67 10.85 5.19
C HIS A 193 -16.35 11.61 5.28
N LEU A 194 -15.70 11.81 4.12
CA LEU A 194 -14.53 12.67 4.02
C LEU A 194 -14.97 14.12 4.25
N THR A 195 -14.49 14.72 5.31
CA THR A 195 -14.75 16.13 5.60
C THR A 195 -13.77 17.06 4.90
N ASN A 196 -12.66 16.52 4.36
CA ASN A 196 -11.63 17.31 3.70
C ASN A 196 -11.08 16.61 2.45
N LYS A 197 -11.04 17.34 1.32
CA LYS A 197 -10.44 16.87 0.06
C LYS A 197 -8.90 16.77 0.11
N ASP A 198 -8.28 17.29 1.17
CA ASP A 198 -6.82 17.41 1.25
C ASP A 198 -6.13 16.23 1.95
N HIS A 199 -6.87 15.15 2.29
CA HIS A 199 -6.36 13.98 3.02
C HIS A 199 -5.81 14.29 4.43
N GLU A 200 -6.28 15.36 5.04
CA GLU A 200 -5.84 15.76 6.39
C GLU A 200 -6.75 15.23 7.50
N THR A 201 -8.03 14.98 7.19
CA THR A 201 -9.00 14.56 8.21
C THR A 201 -9.98 13.53 7.64
N PHE A 202 -10.09 12.40 8.33
CA PHE A 202 -10.98 11.29 8.00
C PHE A 202 -11.97 11.11 9.13
N CYS A 203 -13.25 11.34 8.86
CA CYS A 203 -14.31 11.28 9.87
C CYS A 203 -15.27 10.13 9.61
N PHE A 204 -15.64 9.47 10.69
CA PHE A 204 -16.54 8.32 10.70
C PHE A 204 -17.81 8.73 11.45
N TYR A 205 -18.94 8.67 10.75
CA TYR A 205 -20.24 8.89 11.36
C TYR A 205 -20.78 7.55 11.84
N ARG A 206 -21.36 7.57 13.02
CA ARG A 206 -22.04 6.42 13.59
C ARG A 206 -23.52 6.56 13.33
N GLU A 207 -24.01 5.92 12.27
CA GLU A 207 -25.44 5.77 12.07
C GLU A 207 -25.93 4.54 12.82
N THR A 208 -26.90 4.74 13.71
CA THR A 208 -27.60 3.63 14.38
C THR A 208 -28.57 2.98 13.38
N GLY A 209 -28.47 1.65 13.20
CA GLY A 209 -29.45 0.87 12.45
C GLY A 209 -29.18 0.63 10.98
N VAL A 210 -28.03 1.01 10.44
CA VAL A 210 -27.64 0.65 9.07
C VAL A 210 -27.05 -0.76 9.07
N GLU A 211 -27.80 -1.73 8.53
CA GLU A 211 -27.25 -3.05 8.21
C GLU A 211 -26.20 -2.90 7.12
N ARG A 212 -24.95 -3.28 7.41
CA ARG A 212 -23.89 -3.39 6.39
C ARG A 212 -24.34 -4.40 5.34
N ASN A 213 -24.09 -4.09 4.06
CA ASN A 213 -24.47 -4.94 2.94
C ASN A 213 -24.20 -6.41 3.22
N SER A 214 -25.28 -7.20 3.28
CA SER A 214 -25.29 -8.65 3.54
C SER A 214 -25.54 -9.43 2.24
N GLY A 215 -24.84 -9.12 1.16
CA GLY A 215 -25.08 -9.84 -0.09
C GLY A 215 -23.88 -9.83 -1.04
N GLY A 216 -23.63 -10.96 -1.64
CA GLY A 216 -22.54 -11.34 -2.53
C GLY A 216 -21.80 -10.20 -3.24
N ILE A 217 -20.70 -9.77 -2.67
CA ILE A 217 -19.83 -8.74 -3.28
C ILE A 217 -18.94 -9.45 -4.30
N VAL A 218 -18.92 -8.94 -5.53
CA VAL A 218 -17.95 -9.36 -6.54
C VAL A 218 -16.98 -8.22 -6.78
N TYR A 219 -15.69 -8.47 -6.56
CA TYR A 219 -14.62 -7.49 -6.72
C TYR A 219 -13.57 -7.98 -7.70
N MET A 220 -13.28 -7.21 -8.73
CA MET A 220 -12.19 -7.47 -9.68
C MET A 220 -10.93 -6.75 -9.22
N VAL A 221 -9.84 -7.49 -9.01
CA VAL A 221 -8.53 -6.90 -8.73
C VAL A 221 -7.95 -6.32 -10.01
N GLU A 222 -7.50 -5.09 -9.95
CA GLU A 222 -6.88 -4.38 -11.07
C GLU A 222 -5.48 -4.93 -11.38
N GLY A 223 -4.99 -4.70 -12.60
CA GLY A 223 -3.60 -4.96 -12.93
C GLY A 223 -2.63 -4.11 -12.12
N ASP A 224 -1.48 -4.67 -11.78
CA ASP A 224 -0.44 -4.02 -10.96
C ASP A 224 0.39 -3.04 -11.79
N TRP A 225 0.16 -1.74 -11.58
CA TRP A 225 0.95 -0.69 -12.21
C TRP A 225 2.41 -0.65 -11.75
N SER A 226 2.71 -1.10 -10.52
CA SER A 226 4.08 -1.19 -10.03
C SER A 226 4.89 -2.22 -10.82
N GLY A 227 4.34 -3.44 -10.99
CA GLY A 227 4.95 -4.48 -11.81
C GLY A 227 5.00 -4.11 -13.29
N ALA A 228 3.92 -3.52 -13.80
CA ALA A 228 3.83 -3.08 -15.19
C ALA A 228 4.86 -2.00 -15.55
N ALA A 229 5.22 -1.13 -14.63
CA ALA A 229 6.23 -0.09 -14.84
C ALA A 229 7.57 -0.66 -15.32
N PHE A 230 7.99 -1.80 -14.77
CA PHE A 230 9.21 -2.49 -15.20
C PHE A 230 9.10 -2.99 -16.65
N LEU A 231 7.95 -3.57 -17.01
CA LEU A 231 7.71 -4.05 -18.37
C LEU A 231 7.66 -2.89 -19.37
N LEU A 232 7.00 -1.80 -19.03
CA LEU A 232 6.91 -0.61 -19.89
C LEU A 232 8.29 0.03 -20.09
N VAL A 233 9.10 0.13 -19.03
CA VAL A 233 10.49 0.62 -19.16
C VAL A 233 11.34 -0.34 -19.97
N ALA A 234 11.23 -1.66 -19.77
CA ALA A 234 11.93 -2.64 -20.59
C ALA A 234 11.57 -2.50 -22.07
N GLY A 235 10.28 -2.28 -22.38
CA GLY A 235 9.84 -2.00 -23.75
C GLY A 235 10.41 -0.70 -24.31
N ALA A 236 10.48 0.36 -23.51
CA ALA A 236 11.06 1.63 -23.92
C ALA A 236 12.58 1.53 -24.20
N VAL A 237 13.28 0.68 -23.46
CA VAL A 237 14.74 0.50 -23.60
C VAL A 237 15.11 -0.51 -24.68
N ALA A 238 14.46 -1.68 -24.68
CA ALA A 238 14.88 -2.83 -25.47
C ALA A 238 14.07 -3.03 -26.78
N GLY A 239 12.90 -2.42 -26.90
CA GLY A 239 12.04 -2.55 -28.08
C GLY A 239 10.58 -2.84 -27.73
N GLY A 240 9.70 -2.58 -28.65
CA GLY A 240 8.27 -2.51 -28.46
C GLY A 240 7.63 -3.64 -27.63
N ILE A 241 6.69 -3.26 -26.77
CA ILE A 241 5.91 -4.18 -25.94
C ILE A 241 4.46 -3.72 -25.88
N THR A 242 3.54 -4.68 -25.77
CA THR A 242 2.15 -4.42 -25.41
C THR A 242 1.88 -4.99 -24.02
N VAL A 243 1.46 -4.14 -23.08
CA VAL A 243 1.05 -4.54 -21.73
C VAL A 243 -0.46 -4.38 -21.62
N ALA A 244 -1.16 -5.48 -21.40
CA ALA A 244 -2.61 -5.52 -21.28
C ALA A 244 -3.04 -5.69 -19.81
N GLY A 245 -4.33 -5.41 -19.53
CA GLY A 245 -4.93 -5.64 -18.22
C GLY A 245 -4.74 -4.51 -17.22
N LEU A 246 -4.16 -3.38 -17.64
CA LEU A 246 -4.03 -2.18 -16.81
C LEU A 246 -5.26 -1.28 -16.97
N ASP A 247 -5.81 -0.81 -15.86
CA ASP A 247 -6.84 0.24 -15.87
C ASP A 247 -6.17 1.61 -15.93
N VAL A 248 -6.35 2.33 -17.03
CA VAL A 248 -5.79 3.68 -17.23
C VAL A 248 -6.46 4.73 -16.32
N PHE A 249 -7.62 4.42 -15.75
CA PHE A 249 -8.32 5.27 -14.78
C PHE A 249 -8.02 4.91 -13.33
N SER A 250 -7.17 3.89 -13.10
CA SER A 250 -6.76 3.46 -11.76
C SER A 250 -6.20 4.61 -10.92
N THR A 251 -6.46 4.57 -9.62
CA THR A 251 -5.88 5.47 -8.61
C THR A 251 -4.50 4.99 -8.11
N GLN A 252 -3.97 3.89 -8.63
CA GLN A 252 -2.62 3.42 -8.28
C GLN A 252 -1.57 4.49 -8.62
N ALA A 253 -0.74 4.87 -7.64
CA ALA A 253 0.26 5.93 -7.78
C ALA A 253 1.27 5.66 -8.91
N ASP A 254 1.63 4.39 -9.10
CA ASP A 254 2.69 3.98 -10.02
C ASP A 254 2.27 4.07 -11.50
N LYS A 255 0.99 4.36 -11.79
CA LYS A 255 0.55 4.79 -13.11
C LYS A 255 1.31 6.04 -13.61
N ALA A 256 1.88 6.82 -12.69
CA ALA A 256 2.69 7.99 -13.02
C ALA A 256 3.95 7.65 -13.85
N ILE A 257 4.33 6.38 -13.98
CA ILE A 257 5.39 5.95 -14.92
C ILE A 257 5.12 6.40 -16.36
N LEU A 258 3.84 6.51 -16.77
CA LEU A 258 3.47 6.98 -18.09
C LEU A 258 3.99 8.40 -18.36
N GLN A 259 4.00 9.27 -17.34
CA GLN A 259 4.53 10.63 -17.46
C GLN A 259 6.03 10.61 -17.74
N ALA A 260 6.81 9.83 -16.99
CA ALA A 260 8.26 9.70 -17.20
C ALA A 260 8.59 9.15 -18.60
N LEU A 261 7.82 8.18 -19.08
CA LEU A 261 7.96 7.62 -20.42
C LEU A 261 7.67 8.66 -21.51
N MET A 262 6.66 9.49 -21.35
CA MET A 262 6.36 10.57 -22.28
C MET A 262 7.43 11.67 -22.23
N ASP A 263 7.89 12.06 -21.04
CA ASP A 263 8.89 13.11 -20.87
C ASP A 263 10.26 12.72 -21.46
N CYS A 264 10.65 11.45 -21.34
CA CYS A 264 11.88 10.97 -21.97
C CYS A 264 11.76 10.79 -23.49
N GLY A 265 10.55 10.91 -24.07
CA GLY A 265 10.32 10.83 -25.51
C GLY A 265 10.00 9.43 -26.03
N THR A 266 9.52 8.53 -25.16
CA THR A 266 9.05 7.19 -25.58
C THR A 266 7.83 7.32 -26.49
N ASN A 267 7.81 6.54 -27.58
CA ASN A 267 6.64 6.43 -28.46
C ASN A 267 5.64 5.44 -27.86
N ILE A 268 4.62 5.99 -27.19
CA ILE A 268 3.64 5.24 -26.41
C ILE A 268 2.23 5.49 -26.94
N SER A 269 1.43 4.41 -27.05
CA SER A 269 -0.02 4.47 -27.27
C SER A 269 -0.73 3.98 -26.02
N ILE A 270 -1.64 4.79 -25.52
CA ILE A 270 -2.45 4.52 -24.33
C ILE A 270 -3.88 4.22 -24.78
N GLU A 271 -4.30 2.99 -24.59
CA GLU A 271 -5.63 2.50 -24.92
C GLU A 271 -6.37 2.07 -23.64
N GLU A 272 -7.67 1.94 -23.70
CA GLU A 272 -8.49 1.61 -22.52
C GLU A 272 -8.05 0.33 -21.79
N LYS A 273 -7.54 -0.68 -22.52
CA LYS A 273 -7.21 -2.00 -21.97
C LYS A 273 -5.75 -2.41 -22.16
N GLN A 274 -4.95 -1.59 -22.80
CA GLN A 274 -3.55 -1.89 -23.07
C GLN A 274 -2.69 -0.64 -23.25
N ILE A 275 -1.44 -0.78 -22.95
CA ILE A 275 -0.40 0.22 -23.20
C ILE A 275 0.58 -0.37 -24.20
N VAL A 276 0.84 0.35 -25.29
CA VAL A 276 1.75 -0.08 -26.34
C VAL A 276 2.95 0.83 -26.40
N ILE A 277 4.14 0.28 -26.20
CA ILE A 277 5.40 0.92 -26.51
C ILE A 277 5.79 0.49 -27.94
N ASN A 278 5.83 1.42 -28.88
CA ASN A 278 5.98 1.08 -30.30
C ASN A 278 7.42 0.81 -30.72
N THR A 279 8.38 1.57 -30.18
CA THR A 279 9.80 1.48 -30.55
C THR A 279 10.69 1.74 -29.33
N ALA A 280 11.90 1.15 -29.35
CA ALA A 280 12.91 1.50 -28.36
C ALA A 280 13.35 2.97 -28.51
N LEU A 281 13.70 3.59 -27.39
CA LEU A 281 14.27 4.94 -27.33
C LEU A 281 15.58 5.05 -28.12
N GLY A 282 16.37 3.96 -28.17
CA GLY A 282 17.72 3.97 -28.67
C GLY A 282 18.58 4.99 -27.94
N ASN A 283 19.36 5.79 -28.67
CA ASN A 283 20.17 6.88 -28.09
C ASN A 283 19.45 8.24 -28.11
N HIS A 284 18.13 8.26 -28.18
CA HIS A 284 17.33 9.50 -28.32
C HIS A 284 16.54 9.87 -27.06
N GLY A 285 16.61 9.06 -26.01
CA GLY A 285 15.95 9.37 -24.73
C GLY A 285 16.47 10.69 -24.17
N LYS A 286 15.55 11.54 -23.67
CA LYS A 286 15.87 12.81 -23.02
C LYS A 286 15.84 12.64 -21.50
N ALA A 287 16.81 13.25 -20.82
CA ALA A 287 16.75 13.36 -19.35
C ALA A 287 15.49 14.10 -18.93
N PHE A 288 14.92 13.71 -17.82
CA PHE A 288 13.68 14.23 -17.29
C PHE A 288 13.81 14.55 -15.79
N HIS A 289 12.82 15.29 -15.28
CA HIS A 289 12.65 15.52 -13.86
C HIS A 289 11.36 14.86 -13.41
N PHE A 290 11.41 14.09 -12.31
CA PHE A 290 10.26 13.34 -11.84
C PHE A 290 10.16 13.38 -10.31
N ASN A 291 8.97 13.69 -9.78
CA ASN A 291 8.71 13.63 -8.36
C ASN A 291 8.07 12.28 -8.00
N ALA A 292 8.85 11.40 -7.34
CA ALA A 292 8.44 10.06 -6.92
C ALA A 292 8.04 9.99 -5.42
N THR A 293 7.81 11.12 -4.76
CA THR A 293 7.45 11.16 -3.34
C THR A 293 6.23 10.31 -3.03
N ASP A 294 5.23 10.31 -3.91
CA ASP A 294 3.98 9.56 -3.75
C ASP A 294 4.00 8.15 -4.39
N CYS A 295 5.00 7.86 -5.23
CA CYS A 295 5.19 6.58 -5.93
C CYS A 295 6.63 6.04 -5.81
N PRO A 296 7.13 5.80 -4.58
CA PRO A 296 8.53 5.44 -4.35
C PRO A 296 8.94 4.10 -4.95
N ASP A 297 7.99 3.25 -5.33
CA ASP A 297 8.26 1.97 -5.97
C ASP A 297 8.64 2.12 -7.45
N LEU A 298 8.47 3.32 -8.02
CA LEU A 298 8.95 3.66 -9.35
C LEU A 298 10.45 4.00 -9.43
N PHE A 299 11.15 4.22 -8.31
CA PHE A 299 12.59 4.55 -8.36
C PHE A 299 13.40 3.55 -9.17
N PRO A 300 13.31 2.21 -8.97
CA PRO A 300 14.12 1.27 -9.73
C PRO A 300 13.86 1.33 -11.26
N PRO A 301 12.61 1.25 -11.76
CA PRO A 301 12.38 1.37 -13.19
C PRO A 301 12.73 2.76 -13.75
N LEU A 302 12.56 3.86 -12.99
CA LEU A 302 12.96 5.20 -13.40
C LEU A 302 14.49 5.34 -13.53
N VAL A 303 15.26 4.74 -12.62
CA VAL A 303 16.74 4.71 -12.72
C VAL A 303 17.19 3.92 -13.93
N ALA A 304 16.55 2.77 -14.20
CA ALA A 304 16.82 1.98 -15.39
C ALA A 304 16.52 2.78 -16.67
N LEU A 305 15.39 3.49 -16.73
CA LEU A 305 15.03 4.36 -17.85
C LEU A 305 16.05 5.50 -18.02
N ALA A 306 16.40 6.16 -16.92
CA ALA A 306 17.33 7.30 -16.89
C ALA A 306 18.72 6.94 -17.44
N ALA A 307 19.19 5.71 -17.22
CA ALA A 307 20.47 5.22 -17.75
C ALA A 307 20.57 5.32 -19.28
N TYR A 308 19.43 5.25 -19.98
CA TYR A 308 19.33 5.35 -21.44
C TYR A 308 18.92 6.73 -21.94
N CYS A 309 18.75 7.71 -21.05
CA CYS A 309 18.39 9.08 -21.39
C CYS A 309 19.62 9.98 -21.43
N ASN A 310 19.79 10.77 -22.49
CA ASN A 310 20.93 11.69 -22.63
C ASN A 310 20.83 12.86 -21.63
N GLY A 311 21.84 13.01 -20.78
CA GLY A 311 21.92 14.07 -19.77
C GLY A 311 21.76 13.56 -18.34
N THR A 312 21.38 14.46 -17.44
CA THR A 312 21.17 14.13 -16.03
C THR A 312 19.68 14.13 -15.71
N THR A 313 19.13 12.96 -15.40
CA THR A 313 17.77 12.82 -14.87
C THR A 313 17.78 13.09 -13.36
N VAL A 314 16.76 13.79 -12.89
CA VAL A 314 16.58 14.12 -11.47
C VAL A 314 15.28 13.50 -10.97
N ILE A 315 15.37 12.71 -9.89
CA ILE A 315 14.20 12.10 -9.23
C ILE A 315 14.14 12.60 -7.79
N GLU A 316 13.01 13.20 -7.41
CA GLU A 316 12.72 13.64 -6.04
C GLU A 316 12.06 12.53 -5.21
N GLY A 317 12.23 12.58 -3.87
CA GLY A 317 11.56 11.67 -2.94
C GLY A 317 12.48 10.58 -2.39
N VAL A 318 13.78 10.77 -2.41
CA VAL A 318 14.80 9.80 -1.92
C VAL A 318 14.59 9.42 -0.47
N SER A 319 14.14 10.34 0.38
CA SER A 319 13.82 10.09 1.79
C SER A 319 12.81 8.95 2.00
N ARG A 320 11.98 8.67 0.99
CA ARG A 320 11.00 7.57 1.00
C ARG A 320 11.63 6.17 0.91
N LEU A 321 12.89 6.07 0.52
CA LEU A 321 13.55 4.80 0.18
C LEU A 321 14.26 4.13 1.37
N GLN A 322 14.52 4.88 2.45
CA GLN A 322 15.36 4.44 3.57
C GLN A 322 14.78 3.24 4.33
N HIS A 323 13.45 3.16 4.46
CA HIS A 323 12.76 2.16 5.29
C HIS A 323 11.91 1.18 4.46
N LYS A 324 12.39 0.86 3.24
CA LYS A 324 11.82 -0.19 2.39
C LYS A 324 12.45 -1.56 2.74
N GLU A 325 12.33 -2.54 1.86
CA GLU A 325 12.93 -3.87 1.98
C GLU A 325 14.45 -3.80 2.15
N SER A 326 15.07 -2.88 1.43
CA SER A 326 16.44 -2.41 1.58
C SER A 326 16.47 -0.90 1.76
N ASN A 327 17.63 -0.28 2.02
CA ASN A 327 17.80 1.14 1.76
C ASN A 327 17.95 1.31 0.23
N ARG A 328 16.83 1.40 -0.48
CA ARG A 328 16.80 1.38 -1.95
C ARG A 328 17.66 2.48 -2.58
N ALA A 329 17.81 3.63 -1.92
CA ALA A 329 18.64 4.71 -2.46
C ALA A 329 20.10 4.27 -2.59
N ILE A 330 20.65 3.72 -1.52
CA ILE A 330 22.03 3.21 -1.50
C ILE A 330 22.18 1.98 -2.39
N THR A 331 21.22 1.05 -2.31
CA THR A 331 21.24 -0.17 -3.14
C THR A 331 21.24 0.17 -4.64
N LEU A 332 20.38 1.10 -5.07
CA LEU A 332 20.37 1.54 -6.47
C LEU A 332 21.69 2.19 -6.86
N GLN A 333 22.24 3.05 -6.01
CA GLN A 333 23.52 3.71 -6.29
C GLN A 333 24.65 2.68 -6.45
N GLU A 334 24.76 1.71 -5.55
CA GLU A 334 25.81 0.67 -5.56
C GLU A 334 25.67 -0.28 -6.74
N GLU A 335 24.46 -0.80 -6.99
CA GLU A 335 24.25 -1.80 -8.03
C GLU A 335 24.33 -1.20 -9.44
N PHE A 336 23.80 0.02 -9.64
CA PHE A 336 23.92 0.71 -10.93
C PHE A 336 25.34 1.20 -11.22
N ALA A 337 26.13 1.53 -10.19
CA ALA A 337 27.56 1.84 -10.36
C ALA A 337 28.33 0.66 -10.94
N LYS A 338 28.03 -0.59 -10.54
CA LYS A 338 28.61 -1.81 -11.14
C LYS A 338 28.29 -1.92 -12.64
N MET A 339 27.12 -1.43 -13.05
CA MET A 339 26.67 -1.41 -14.45
C MET A 339 27.13 -0.17 -15.23
N GLY A 340 27.97 0.69 -14.62
CA GLY A 340 28.59 1.84 -15.25
C GLY A 340 27.76 3.13 -15.19
N VAL A 341 26.71 3.20 -14.38
CA VAL A 341 25.86 4.39 -14.22
C VAL A 341 26.26 5.16 -12.96
N GLU A 342 26.53 6.45 -13.10
CA GLU A 342 26.79 7.35 -11.97
C GLU A 342 25.49 7.89 -11.39
N ILE A 343 25.24 7.60 -10.10
CA ILE A 343 24.12 8.13 -9.33
C ILE A 343 24.64 9.00 -8.19
N ILE A 344 24.14 10.23 -8.09
CA ILE A 344 24.48 11.15 -7.02
C ILE A 344 23.23 11.32 -6.14
N LEU A 345 23.40 11.09 -4.84
CA LEU A 345 22.36 11.33 -3.84
C LEU A 345 22.68 12.66 -3.14
N GLN A 346 21.75 13.59 -3.17
CA GLN A 346 21.90 14.90 -2.49
C GLN A 346 20.53 15.32 -1.93
N ASP A 347 20.46 15.49 -0.63
CA ASP A 347 19.22 15.82 0.08
C ASP A 347 18.11 14.82 -0.26
N ASP A 348 16.99 15.27 -0.81
CA ASP A 348 15.86 14.42 -1.25
C ASP A 348 15.89 14.09 -2.77
N LEU A 349 17.04 14.31 -3.41
CA LEU A 349 17.24 14.15 -4.85
C LEU A 349 18.15 12.97 -5.18
N MET A 350 17.80 12.24 -6.23
CA MET A 350 18.65 11.27 -6.92
C MET A 350 18.92 11.77 -8.34
N MET A 351 20.19 12.04 -8.64
CA MET A 351 20.64 12.50 -9.95
C MET A 351 21.35 11.36 -10.68
N ILE A 352 20.85 10.98 -11.85
CA ILE A 352 21.33 9.86 -12.65
C ILE A 352 21.96 10.42 -13.94
N LYS A 353 23.24 10.16 -14.17
CA LYS A 353 23.92 10.48 -15.43
C LYS A 353 23.73 9.34 -16.42
N GLY A 354 22.89 9.57 -17.41
CA GLY A 354 22.57 8.59 -18.44
C GLY A 354 23.20 8.87 -19.79
N GLY A 355 22.79 8.09 -20.79
CA GLY A 355 23.18 8.22 -22.19
C GLY A 355 24.00 7.04 -22.73
N GLU A 356 24.76 6.33 -21.90
CA GLU A 356 25.55 5.16 -22.33
C GLU A 356 24.81 3.82 -22.17
N GLY A 357 23.65 3.81 -21.46
CA GLY A 357 22.94 2.59 -21.10
C GLY A 357 23.66 1.78 -20.02
N LEU A 358 23.24 0.52 -19.87
CA LEU A 358 23.76 -0.39 -18.84
C LEU A 358 24.81 -1.33 -19.42
N LYS A 359 25.87 -1.58 -18.64
CA LYS A 359 26.90 -2.59 -18.91
C LYS A 359 26.59 -3.85 -18.10
N GLY A 360 26.88 -5.04 -18.67
CA GLY A 360 26.73 -6.29 -17.95
C GLY A 360 27.61 -6.34 -16.70
N ALA A 361 27.02 -6.70 -15.54
CA ALA A 361 27.70 -6.81 -14.26
C ALA A 361 27.07 -7.89 -13.37
N ASN A 362 27.79 -8.31 -12.34
CA ASN A 362 27.20 -9.13 -11.27
C ASN A 362 26.53 -8.20 -10.27
N VAL A 363 25.20 -8.24 -10.24
CA VAL A 363 24.37 -7.43 -9.35
C VAL A 363 23.68 -8.30 -8.32
N PHE A 364 23.23 -7.67 -7.21
CA PHE A 364 22.52 -8.33 -6.14
C PHE A 364 21.29 -7.53 -5.75
N SER A 365 20.17 -8.22 -5.56
CA SER A 365 18.90 -7.55 -5.25
C SER A 365 18.74 -7.12 -3.78
N HIS A 366 19.69 -7.48 -2.90
CA HIS A 366 19.62 -7.21 -1.45
C HIS A 366 18.31 -7.70 -0.80
N HIS A 367 17.75 -8.78 -1.31
CA HIS A 367 16.46 -9.35 -0.90
C HIS A 367 15.29 -8.36 -1.04
N ASP A 368 15.43 -7.38 -1.93
CA ASP A 368 14.38 -6.43 -2.28
C ASP A 368 13.77 -6.83 -3.64
N HIS A 369 12.47 -7.08 -3.66
CA HIS A 369 11.77 -7.56 -4.85
C HIS A 369 11.60 -6.49 -5.95
N ARG A 370 12.00 -5.25 -5.68
CA ARG A 370 11.96 -4.14 -6.64
C ARG A 370 13.34 -3.81 -7.24
N ILE A 371 14.44 -4.40 -6.71
CA ILE A 371 15.82 -4.16 -7.16
C ILE A 371 16.26 -5.26 -8.16
#